data_3fd1f5860bc1d5579d7acd82ddcd6004
#
_entry.id   3fd1f5860bc1d5579d7acd82ddcd6004
#
_cell.length_a   1.000
_cell.length_b   1.000
_cell.length_c   1.000
_cell.angle_alpha   90.00
_cell.angle_beta   90.00
_cell.angle_gamma   90.00
#
_symmetry.space_group_name_H-M   'P 1'
#
loop_
_entity.id
_entity.type
_entity.pdbx_description
1 polymer ?
#
loop_
_entity_poly.entity_id
_entity_poly.type
_entity_poly.pdbx_seq_one_letter_code
_entity_poly.pdbx_strand_id
1 'polypeptide(L)'
;ADLSSTLGLAADARPARPLEVGGFGKAKSCILLYLYGAPSQLETFDPKPDAPTQIRGELGCIPSSVPGLNVCELLPRLARIMDKVTVIRSVSHPYPVHGVAFATTGISQITTPMEINPRDPNHWPYIGSVVDYVDTSKRSRGPDASRPEVPRNLLLPWAFSSQRVGEVPRAGPYGGFLGQAWDPISTEFVGDGTTKARKTLTDKVWEDFELYRGVTRDSRFRLGTINEAGPSLTLDRLDRRRSLLEQLESVRRDADREASASGIDRQRAMAYTLMGSKRFREAFDLGAEPDSIRNLYGMTLFGQAALTARRLVEAGGRFLSVFWDEYGLAGTGWDTHWDHYPRMRDELLPGLDVTLSGLLIDLDQRGLLDETLVVCLSEHGRTPKLDNSRGGGRDHWSRCYSVLMAGGGIARGQVIGRSDAIASDPVERRVSPKEILATIYHLLGIDRDTMLTDRQGRPMPLLAEGDLIPEAIA
;
A
#
# COMPACT_ATOMS: atom_id res chain seq x y z
N ALA A 1 60.97 30.46 -24.71
CA ALA A 1 59.92 29.69 -25.37
C ALA A 1 58.68 29.60 -24.46
N ASP A 2 57.67 30.25 -24.92
CA ASP A 2 56.42 30.68 -24.29
C ASP A 2 55.48 29.47 -24.08
N LEU A 3 55.02 29.29 -22.85
CA LEU A 3 54.05 28.24 -22.41
C LEU A 3 52.72 28.88 -21.99
N SER A 4 52.14 29.65 -22.88
CA SER A 4 50.87 30.32 -22.62
C SER A 4 49.91 30.25 -23.81
N SER A 5 49.50 29.07 -24.22
CA SER A 5 48.32 28.96 -25.13
C SER A 5 47.80 27.54 -25.27
N THR A 6 47.16 27.01 -24.22
CA THR A 6 46.15 25.90 -24.36
C THR A 6 45.28 25.83 -23.11
N LEU A 7 44.61 26.90 -22.77
CA LEU A 7 43.39 26.84 -21.98
C LEU A 7 42.20 27.01 -22.94
N GLY A 8 41.90 25.91 -23.63
CA GLY A 8 40.71 25.77 -24.43
C GLY A 8 39.47 25.68 -23.52
N LEU A 9 38.55 26.58 -23.78
CA LEU A 9 37.22 26.73 -23.26
C LEU A 9 36.54 25.38 -23.00
N ALA A 10 36.40 25.01 -21.72
CA ALA A 10 35.34 24.11 -21.28
C ALA A 10 34.02 24.86 -21.48
N ALA A 11 33.28 24.49 -22.51
CA ALA A 11 31.93 24.98 -22.73
C ALA A 11 31.11 24.65 -21.47
N ASP A 12 30.50 25.69 -20.91
CA ASP A 12 29.45 25.60 -19.90
C ASP A 12 28.34 24.66 -20.39
N ALA A 13 28.48 23.37 -20.09
CA ALA A 13 27.36 22.45 -20.11
C ALA A 13 26.43 22.87 -18.97
N ARG A 14 25.52 23.79 -19.27
CA ARG A 14 24.36 24.03 -18.39
C ARG A 14 23.74 22.64 -18.13
N PRO A 15 23.53 22.26 -16.86
CA PRO A 15 22.78 21.05 -16.57
C PRO A 15 21.47 21.12 -17.34
N ALA A 16 21.18 20.09 -18.14
CA ALA A 16 19.94 20.00 -18.86
C ALA A 16 18.82 20.26 -17.85
N ARG A 17 17.93 21.23 -18.15
CA ARG A 17 16.73 21.44 -17.35
C ARG A 17 16.06 20.09 -17.19
N PRO A 18 15.72 19.66 -15.95
CA PRO A 18 14.93 18.46 -15.78
C PRO A 18 13.70 18.60 -16.66
N LEU A 19 13.37 17.57 -17.43
CA LEU A 19 12.11 17.51 -18.16
C LEU A 19 11.03 17.82 -17.13
N GLU A 20 10.23 18.85 -17.35
CA GLU A 20 9.05 19.14 -16.51
C GLU A 20 8.08 17.98 -16.74
N VAL A 21 8.18 16.97 -15.88
CA VAL A 21 7.25 15.84 -15.88
C VAL A 21 5.93 16.38 -15.34
N GLY A 22 4.87 16.27 -16.13
CA GLY A 22 3.51 16.68 -15.74
C GLY A 22 3.00 15.92 -14.50
N GLY A 23 1.74 16.17 -14.13
CA GLY A 23 1.04 15.36 -13.12
C GLY A 23 1.35 15.69 -11.65
N PHE A 24 2.25 16.64 -11.35
CA PHE A 24 2.57 16.99 -9.96
C PHE A 24 1.31 17.42 -9.18
N GLY A 25 1.01 16.69 -8.09
CA GLY A 25 -0.13 16.99 -7.22
C GLY A 25 -1.50 16.68 -7.81
N LYS A 26 -1.58 15.93 -8.91
CA LYS A 26 -2.84 15.57 -9.56
C LYS A 26 -3.67 14.60 -8.72
N ALA A 27 -3.03 13.72 -7.95
CA ALA A 27 -3.69 12.81 -7.03
C ALA A 27 -4.03 13.52 -5.71
N LYS A 28 -5.31 13.62 -5.40
CA LYS A 28 -5.81 14.13 -4.12
C LYS A 28 -5.80 13.05 -3.04
N SER A 29 -5.91 11.79 -3.45
CA SER A 29 -5.90 10.62 -2.57
C SER A 29 -5.13 9.47 -3.20
N CYS A 30 -4.67 8.54 -2.35
CA CYS A 30 -4.06 7.29 -2.78
C CYS A 30 -4.72 6.11 -2.07
N ILE A 31 -5.06 5.08 -2.84
CA ILE A 31 -5.43 3.76 -2.32
C ILE A 31 -4.31 2.79 -2.68
N LEU A 32 -3.61 2.30 -1.69
CA LEU A 32 -2.57 1.30 -1.83
C LEU A 32 -3.16 -0.09 -1.53
N LEU A 33 -3.21 -0.96 -2.53
CA LEU A 33 -3.46 -2.38 -2.35
C LEU A 33 -2.12 -3.09 -2.23
N TYR A 34 -1.79 -3.57 -1.04
CA TYR A 34 -0.54 -4.25 -0.77
C TYR A 34 -0.77 -5.76 -0.67
N LEU A 35 -0.21 -6.52 -1.61
CA LEU A 35 -0.37 -7.97 -1.69
C LEU A 35 0.78 -8.64 -0.93
N TYR A 36 0.64 -8.76 0.39
CA TYR A 36 1.71 -9.30 1.23
C TYR A 36 1.95 -10.78 0.96
N GLY A 37 3.22 -11.12 0.87
CA GLY A 37 3.65 -12.46 0.54
C GLY A 37 4.05 -12.64 -0.91
N ALA A 38 3.93 -11.59 -1.74
CA ALA A 38 4.45 -11.52 -3.09
C ALA A 38 3.73 -12.42 -4.13
N PRO A 39 2.77 -11.90 -4.88
CA PRO A 39 2.14 -12.62 -5.98
C PRO A 39 3.17 -12.97 -7.07
N SER A 40 3.02 -14.15 -7.66
CA SER A 40 3.84 -14.57 -8.78
C SER A 40 3.51 -13.74 -10.03
N GLN A 41 4.53 -13.19 -10.65
CA GLN A 41 4.41 -12.46 -11.91
C GLN A 41 3.91 -13.35 -13.05
N LEU A 42 4.27 -14.64 -13.02
CA LEU A 42 3.88 -15.61 -14.05
C LEU A 42 2.37 -15.94 -14.02
N GLU A 43 1.80 -16.04 -12.83
CA GLU A 43 0.37 -16.30 -12.63
C GLU A 43 -0.45 -15.02 -12.44
N THR A 44 0.08 -13.85 -12.77
CA THR A 44 -0.65 -12.58 -12.73
C THR A 44 -0.56 -11.79 -14.02
N PHE A 45 0.43 -10.89 -14.15
CA PHE A 45 0.48 -9.87 -15.19
C PHE A 45 1.63 -10.04 -16.19
N ASP A 46 2.42 -11.07 -16.05
CA ASP A 46 3.53 -11.40 -16.97
C ASP A 46 3.61 -12.91 -17.30
N PRO A 47 2.50 -13.53 -17.75
CA PRO A 47 2.49 -14.93 -18.11
C PRO A 47 3.43 -15.22 -19.27
N LYS A 48 4.05 -16.42 -19.25
CA LYS A 48 5.00 -16.89 -20.26
C LYS A 48 4.49 -18.22 -20.89
N PRO A 49 3.47 -18.17 -21.75
CA PRO A 49 2.85 -19.38 -22.29
C PRO A 49 3.81 -20.29 -23.06
N ASP A 50 4.85 -19.71 -23.66
CA ASP A 50 5.87 -20.44 -24.46
C ASP A 50 7.02 -21.00 -23.61
N ALA A 51 7.05 -20.68 -22.30
CA ALA A 51 8.07 -21.18 -21.40
C ALA A 51 7.86 -22.69 -21.12
N PRO A 52 8.92 -23.44 -20.76
CA PRO A 52 8.79 -24.83 -20.34
C PRO A 52 7.80 -25.01 -19.21
N THR A 53 7.14 -26.16 -19.12
CA THR A 53 6.06 -26.44 -18.13
C THR A 53 6.48 -26.17 -16.70
N GLN A 54 7.73 -26.47 -16.33
CA GLN A 54 8.27 -26.18 -14.99
C GLN A 54 8.42 -24.67 -14.68
N ILE A 55 8.23 -23.82 -15.67
CA ILE A 55 8.22 -22.36 -15.53
C ILE A 55 6.81 -21.81 -15.64
N ARG A 56 6.11 -22.08 -16.77
CA ARG A 56 4.79 -21.53 -17.05
C ARG A 56 3.68 -22.07 -16.12
N GLY A 57 3.90 -23.29 -15.61
CA GLY A 57 2.97 -23.93 -14.69
C GLY A 57 1.68 -24.43 -15.32
N GLU A 58 0.60 -24.45 -14.51
CA GLU A 58 -0.69 -25.04 -14.87
C GLU A 58 -1.71 -24.03 -15.41
N LEU A 59 -1.58 -22.74 -15.04
CA LEU A 59 -2.54 -21.71 -15.42
C LEU A 59 -2.22 -21.15 -16.80
N GLY A 60 -3.29 -20.95 -17.57
CA GLY A 60 -3.24 -20.29 -18.87
C GLY A 60 -3.25 -18.76 -18.78
N CYS A 61 -3.26 -18.13 -19.95
CA CYS A 61 -3.41 -16.67 -20.04
C CYS A 61 -4.49 -16.30 -21.06
N ILE A 62 -5.05 -15.11 -20.88
CA ILE A 62 -6.06 -14.51 -21.75
C ILE A 62 -5.59 -13.13 -22.23
N PRO A 63 -6.03 -12.69 -23.43
CA PRO A 63 -5.76 -11.35 -23.89
C PRO A 63 -6.52 -10.33 -23.02
N SER A 64 -5.90 -9.16 -22.82
CA SER A 64 -6.52 -8.05 -22.13
C SER A 64 -7.08 -7.01 -23.12
N SER A 65 -7.71 -5.94 -22.58
CA SER A 65 -8.14 -4.77 -23.36
C SER A 65 -6.97 -3.98 -23.96
N VAL A 66 -5.73 -4.24 -23.51
CA VAL A 66 -4.52 -3.64 -24.08
C VAL A 66 -3.88 -4.62 -25.09
N PRO A 67 -3.78 -4.25 -26.36
CA PRO A 67 -3.19 -5.12 -27.38
C PRO A 67 -1.78 -5.59 -27.00
N GLY A 68 -1.53 -6.90 -27.09
CA GLY A 68 -0.23 -7.51 -26.77
C GLY A 68 0.01 -7.74 -25.26
N LEU A 69 -0.90 -7.33 -24.39
CA LEU A 69 -0.84 -7.65 -22.97
C LEU A 69 -1.75 -8.84 -22.66
N ASN A 70 -1.17 -9.97 -22.33
CA ASN A 70 -1.86 -11.11 -21.74
C ASN A 70 -1.75 -11.06 -20.22
N VAL A 71 -2.80 -11.52 -19.54
CA VAL A 71 -2.86 -11.71 -18.09
C VAL A 71 -3.29 -13.14 -17.78
N CYS A 72 -3.14 -13.58 -16.54
CA CYS A 72 -3.62 -14.90 -16.12
C CYS A 72 -5.11 -15.10 -16.45
N GLU A 73 -5.48 -16.30 -16.89
CA GLU A 73 -6.87 -16.65 -17.26
C GLU A 73 -7.87 -16.47 -16.10
N LEU A 74 -7.40 -16.49 -14.86
CA LEU A 74 -8.22 -16.30 -13.67
C LEU A 74 -8.41 -14.82 -13.27
N LEU A 75 -7.99 -13.89 -14.15
CA LEU A 75 -8.19 -12.44 -13.99
C LEU A 75 -9.11 -11.85 -15.10
N PRO A 76 -10.28 -12.48 -15.41
CA PRO A 76 -11.07 -12.09 -16.57
C PRO A 76 -11.74 -10.71 -16.46
N ARG A 77 -12.00 -10.22 -15.24
CA ARG A 77 -12.58 -8.89 -15.04
C ARG A 77 -11.51 -7.81 -15.19
N LEU A 78 -10.34 -8.03 -14.62
CA LEU A 78 -9.18 -7.15 -14.80
C LEU A 78 -8.75 -7.09 -16.27
N ALA A 79 -8.70 -8.23 -16.97
CA ALA A 79 -8.36 -8.28 -18.39
C ALA A 79 -9.18 -7.27 -19.22
N ARG A 80 -10.46 -7.08 -18.91
CA ARG A 80 -11.38 -6.18 -19.62
C ARG A 80 -11.12 -4.68 -19.38
N ILE A 81 -10.41 -4.32 -18.33
CA ILE A 81 -10.18 -2.94 -17.91
C ILE A 81 -8.72 -2.55 -17.82
N MET A 82 -7.82 -3.36 -18.39
CA MET A 82 -6.38 -3.05 -18.41
C MET A 82 -6.05 -1.76 -19.17
N ASP A 83 -6.94 -1.31 -20.05
CA ASP A 83 -6.87 0.02 -20.69
C ASP A 83 -6.90 1.19 -19.70
N LYS A 84 -7.34 0.98 -18.46
CA LYS A 84 -7.33 1.99 -17.38
C LYS A 84 -6.06 1.94 -16.51
N VAL A 85 -5.20 0.96 -16.72
CA VAL A 85 -4.10 0.60 -15.83
C VAL A 85 -2.76 0.75 -16.55
N THR A 86 -1.74 1.22 -15.88
CA THR A 86 -0.34 1.05 -16.25
C THR A 86 0.24 -0.16 -15.52
N VAL A 87 0.78 -1.11 -16.26
CA VAL A 87 1.47 -2.29 -15.74
C VAL A 87 2.97 -2.11 -15.89
N ILE A 88 3.71 -2.21 -14.78
CA ILE A 88 5.17 -2.21 -14.75
C ILE A 88 5.61 -3.65 -14.52
N ARG A 89 6.20 -4.31 -15.54
CA ARG A 89 6.59 -5.74 -15.51
C ARG A 89 8.06 -5.99 -15.24
N SER A 90 8.79 -4.95 -14.89
CA SER A 90 10.24 -4.97 -14.78
C SER A 90 10.75 -4.44 -13.45
N VAL A 91 9.89 -4.51 -12.41
CA VAL A 91 10.31 -4.09 -11.09
C VAL A 91 11.35 -5.04 -10.53
N SER A 92 12.43 -4.50 -9.97
CA SER A 92 13.57 -5.30 -9.57
C SER A 92 14.35 -4.67 -8.43
N HIS A 93 14.75 -5.52 -7.48
CA HIS A 93 15.70 -5.17 -6.40
C HIS A 93 16.42 -6.42 -5.88
N PRO A 94 17.52 -6.27 -5.10
CA PRO A 94 18.34 -7.40 -4.67
C PRO A 94 17.88 -8.11 -3.38
N TYR A 95 16.72 -7.73 -2.79
CA TYR A 95 16.32 -8.16 -1.44
C TYR A 95 15.09 -9.08 -1.45
N PRO A 96 15.23 -10.41 -1.61
CA PRO A 96 14.11 -11.34 -1.60
C PRO A 96 13.67 -11.70 -0.17
N VAL A 97 13.28 -10.71 0.62
CA VAL A 97 12.87 -10.88 2.00
C VAL A 97 11.46 -10.32 2.22
N HIS A 98 10.69 -10.95 3.10
CA HIS A 98 9.39 -10.45 3.48
C HIS A 98 9.50 -9.25 4.39
N GLY A 99 9.26 -8.10 3.85
CA GLY A 99 9.15 -6.88 4.62
C GLY A 99 8.50 -5.82 3.76
N VAL A 100 7.50 -5.16 4.26
CA VAL A 100 6.88 -4.04 3.52
C VAL A 100 7.83 -2.85 3.42
N ALA A 101 8.91 -2.86 4.21
CA ALA A 101 9.77 -1.71 4.40
C ALA A 101 10.41 -1.24 3.09
N PHE A 102 11.10 -2.11 2.32
CA PHE A 102 11.76 -1.65 1.10
C PHE A 102 10.78 -1.11 0.06
N ALA A 103 9.70 -1.85 -0.19
CA ALA A 103 8.68 -1.45 -1.17
C ALA A 103 7.94 -0.16 -0.80
N THR A 104 7.93 0.22 0.48
CA THR A 104 7.15 1.36 0.98
C THR A 104 7.96 2.50 1.58
N THR A 105 9.27 2.32 1.71
CA THR A 105 10.21 3.37 2.16
C THR A 105 11.26 3.71 1.10
N GLY A 106 11.50 2.81 0.16
CA GLY A 106 12.56 2.91 -0.84
C GLY A 106 13.97 2.68 -0.27
N ILE A 107 14.09 2.28 0.98
CA ILE A 107 15.37 2.08 1.65
C ILE A 107 15.71 0.60 1.67
N SER A 108 16.79 0.27 0.97
CA SER A 108 17.26 -1.10 0.79
C SER A 108 18.18 -1.61 1.92
N GLN A 109 18.64 -0.73 2.78
CA GLN A 109 19.55 -1.08 3.87
C GLN A 109 18.76 -1.55 5.10
N ILE A 110 18.07 -2.69 4.94
CA ILE A 110 17.29 -3.30 6.02
C ILE A 110 18.08 -4.52 6.50
N THR A 111 18.42 -4.50 7.77
CA THR A 111 19.05 -5.66 8.42
C THR A 111 17.97 -6.61 8.95
N THR A 112 18.30 -7.90 9.12
CA THR A 112 17.38 -8.85 9.73
C THR A 112 16.83 -8.41 11.09
N PRO A 113 17.62 -7.85 12.02
CA PRO A 113 17.07 -7.29 13.27
C PRO A 113 16.04 -6.17 13.04
N MET A 114 16.24 -5.31 12.05
CA MET A 114 15.28 -4.27 11.71
C MET A 114 13.99 -4.87 11.14
N GLU A 115 14.10 -5.88 10.28
CA GLU A 115 12.94 -6.52 9.67
C GLU A 115 12.00 -7.16 10.68
N ILE A 116 12.54 -7.75 11.75
CA ILE A 116 11.76 -8.39 12.81
C ILE A 116 11.42 -7.45 13.98
N ASN A 117 11.86 -6.19 13.92
CA ASN A 117 11.48 -5.15 14.85
C ASN A 117 10.54 -4.15 14.15
N PRO A 118 9.20 -4.33 14.24
CA PRO A 118 8.26 -3.55 13.47
C PRO A 118 8.31 -2.04 13.75
N ARG A 119 8.87 -1.62 14.85
CA ARG A 119 8.90 -0.23 15.30
C ARG A 119 10.30 0.28 15.61
N ASP A 120 11.31 -0.25 14.91
CA ASP A 120 12.67 0.25 15.07
C ASP A 120 12.72 1.76 14.73
N PRO A 121 13.21 2.61 15.66
CA PRO A 121 13.24 4.06 15.44
C PRO A 121 14.25 4.49 14.37
N ASN A 122 15.08 3.59 13.87
CA ASN A 122 16.00 3.85 12.77
C ASN A 122 15.39 3.52 11.40
N HIS A 123 14.21 2.90 11.35
CA HIS A 123 13.50 2.69 10.10
C HIS A 123 13.12 4.01 9.43
N TRP A 124 13.20 4.03 8.10
CA TRP A 124 12.52 5.07 7.32
C TRP A 124 11.02 4.97 7.51
N PRO A 125 10.34 6.11 7.51
CA PRO A 125 8.88 6.11 7.67
C PRO A 125 8.19 5.50 6.45
N TYR A 126 7.09 4.82 6.71
CA TYR A 126 6.17 4.34 5.71
C TYR A 126 5.62 5.49 4.85
N ILE A 127 5.42 5.24 3.55
CA ILE A 127 4.95 6.27 2.61
C ILE A 127 3.70 7.00 3.08
N GLY A 128 2.69 6.31 3.63
CA GLY A 128 1.50 6.94 4.19
C GLY A 128 1.78 7.85 5.39
N SER A 129 2.76 7.47 6.21
CA SER A 129 3.23 8.28 7.35
C SER A 129 3.95 9.53 6.88
N VAL A 130 4.72 9.44 5.80
CA VAL A 130 5.36 10.60 5.16
C VAL A 130 4.31 11.54 4.59
N VAL A 131 3.33 11.03 3.86
CA VAL A 131 2.23 11.83 3.29
C VAL A 131 1.50 12.61 4.39
N ASP A 132 1.15 11.95 5.48
CA ASP A 132 0.49 12.60 6.62
C ASP A 132 1.38 13.65 7.29
N TYR A 133 2.69 13.37 7.47
CA TYR A 133 3.66 14.31 8.02
C TYR A 133 3.80 15.58 7.17
N VAL A 134 4.04 15.41 5.87
CA VAL A 134 4.25 16.53 4.94
C VAL A 134 3.00 17.39 4.81
N ASP A 135 1.84 16.77 4.64
CA ASP A 135 0.57 17.48 4.52
C ASP A 135 0.22 18.25 5.81
N THR A 136 0.48 17.65 6.96
CA THR A 136 0.27 18.31 8.26
C THR A 136 1.23 19.49 8.43
N SER A 137 2.50 19.33 8.07
CA SER A 137 3.51 20.38 8.14
C SER A 137 3.21 21.56 7.20
N LYS A 138 2.70 21.28 6.00
CA LYS A 138 2.25 22.34 5.06
C LYS A 138 1.06 23.12 5.63
N ARG A 139 0.08 22.47 6.24
CA ARG A 139 -1.11 23.11 6.82
C ARG A 139 -0.78 23.94 8.06
N SER A 140 0.10 23.46 8.92
CA SER A 140 0.49 24.20 10.13
C SER A 140 1.17 25.54 9.82
N ARG A 141 1.68 25.71 8.60
CA ARG A 141 2.29 26.95 8.09
C ARG A 141 1.33 27.83 7.27
N GLY A 142 0.13 27.31 6.95
CA GLY A 142 -0.86 27.99 6.12
C GLY A 142 -1.98 28.65 6.94
N PRO A 143 -2.81 29.48 6.28
CA PRO A 143 -3.94 30.15 6.92
C PRO A 143 -5.07 29.18 7.33
N ASP A 144 -5.11 27.97 6.78
CA ASP A 144 -6.12 26.94 7.07
C ASP A 144 -5.57 25.89 8.05
N ALA A 145 -5.46 26.29 9.30
CA ALA A 145 -5.00 25.43 10.39
C ALA A 145 -6.09 24.46 10.91
N SER A 146 -7.22 24.32 10.20
CA SER A 146 -8.30 23.40 10.59
C SER A 146 -7.80 21.95 10.60
N ARG A 147 -8.19 21.20 11.63
CA ARG A 147 -7.88 19.77 11.72
C ARG A 147 -8.67 19.00 10.66
N PRO A 148 -8.08 17.99 10.00
CA PRO A 148 -8.81 17.19 9.03
C PRO A 148 -9.93 16.41 9.73
N GLU A 149 -11.12 16.38 9.16
CA GLU A 149 -12.25 15.60 9.66
C GLU A 149 -12.06 14.08 9.49
N VAL A 150 -11.13 13.67 8.62
CA VAL A 150 -10.80 12.28 8.32
C VAL A 150 -9.30 12.10 8.50
N PRO A 151 -8.84 11.00 9.11
CA PRO A 151 -7.41 10.70 9.19
C PRO A 151 -6.80 10.63 7.81
N ARG A 152 -5.55 11.06 7.70
CA ARG A 152 -4.86 11.10 6.43
C ARG A 152 -4.19 9.79 6.06
N ASN A 153 -3.88 8.96 7.05
CA ASN A 153 -3.18 7.70 6.90
C ASN A 153 -3.94 6.59 7.64
N LEU A 154 -4.63 5.73 6.91
CA LEU A 154 -5.45 4.66 7.44
C LEU A 154 -5.02 3.30 6.88
N LEU A 155 -5.11 2.28 7.73
CA LEU A 155 -4.75 0.91 7.41
C LEU A 155 -5.95 -0.02 7.60
N LEU A 156 -6.28 -0.78 6.56
CA LEU A 156 -7.34 -1.78 6.50
C LEU A 156 -6.73 -3.15 6.15
N PRO A 157 -7.37 -4.27 6.51
CA PRO A 157 -8.57 -4.40 7.36
C PRO A 157 -8.27 -4.33 8.84
N TRP A 158 -7.00 -4.43 9.25
CA TRP A 158 -6.48 -4.42 10.62
C TRP A 158 -5.04 -3.92 10.69
N ALA A 159 -4.49 -3.79 11.90
CA ALA A 159 -3.08 -3.46 12.08
C ALA A 159 -2.19 -4.57 11.50
N PHE A 160 -1.21 -4.20 10.70
CA PHE A 160 -0.32 -5.15 10.03
C PHE A 160 0.28 -6.16 11.01
N SER A 161 0.30 -7.42 10.63
CA SER A 161 0.74 -8.59 11.41
C SER A 161 -0.08 -8.89 12.67
N SER A 162 -1.15 -8.14 12.97
CA SER A 162 -1.91 -8.32 14.22
C SER A 162 -2.74 -9.61 14.27
N GLN A 163 -3.05 -10.19 13.13
CA GLN A 163 -3.87 -11.40 13.03
C GLN A 163 -3.05 -12.67 12.79
N ARG A 164 -1.73 -12.57 12.76
CA ARG A 164 -0.83 -13.71 12.59
C ARG A 164 -0.66 -14.47 13.90
N VAL A 165 -0.52 -15.77 13.78
CA VAL A 165 -0.32 -16.69 14.93
C VAL A 165 0.98 -17.46 14.74
N GLY A 166 1.85 -17.43 15.75
CA GLY A 166 3.09 -18.21 15.76
C GLY A 166 4.23 -17.65 14.90
N GLU A 167 4.10 -16.40 14.42
CA GLU A 167 5.16 -15.73 13.67
C GLU A 167 5.68 -14.48 14.37
N VAL A 168 6.92 -14.14 14.05
CA VAL A 168 7.53 -12.88 14.50
C VAL A 168 6.90 -11.72 13.73
N PRO A 169 6.48 -10.65 14.42
CA PRO A 169 6.02 -9.43 13.76
C PRO A 169 7.08 -8.92 12.78
N ARG A 170 6.68 -8.49 11.60
CA ARG A 170 7.56 -7.95 10.57
C ARG A 170 7.56 -6.43 10.59
N ALA A 171 8.65 -5.83 10.10
CA ALA A 171 8.71 -4.40 9.83
C ALA A 171 7.51 -3.98 8.98
N GLY A 172 6.73 -3.07 9.50
CA GLY A 172 5.42 -2.74 8.97
C GLY A 172 5.30 -1.28 8.55
N PRO A 173 4.07 -0.87 8.22
CA PRO A 173 3.75 0.48 7.76
C PRO A 173 3.70 1.47 8.93
N TYR A 174 4.84 1.76 9.56
CA TYR A 174 4.92 2.62 10.74
C TYR A 174 5.67 3.93 10.47
N GLY A 175 5.58 4.86 11.43
CA GLY A 175 6.19 6.19 11.35
C GLY A 175 7.72 6.21 11.41
N GLY A 176 8.37 5.09 11.75
CA GLY A 176 9.82 4.98 11.79
C GLY A 176 10.48 6.11 12.60
N PHE A 177 11.50 6.75 12.05
CA PHE A 177 12.19 7.85 12.72
C PHE A 177 11.32 9.10 12.97
N LEU A 178 10.18 9.26 12.27
CA LEU A 178 9.22 10.32 12.59
C LEU A 178 8.48 10.08 13.90
N GLY A 179 8.40 8.83 14.34
CA GLY A 179 7.78 8.43 15.60
C GLY A 179 6.35 7.93 15.47
N GLN A 180 5.87 7.32 16.56
CA GLN A 180 4.55 6.66 16.63
C GLN A 180 3.35 7.59 16.39
N ALA A 181 3.53 8.90 16.58
CA ALA A 181 2.49 9.89 16.26
C ALA A 181 2.06 9.85 14.79
N TRP A 182 2.90 9.30 13.92
CA TRP A 182 2.72 9.23 12.48
C TRP A 182 2.41 7.81 11.99
N ASP A 183 2.23 6.86 12.92
CA ASP A 183 1.75 5.53 12.55
C ASP A 183 0.36 5.63 11.90
N PRO A 184 0.03 4.77 10.93
CA PRO A 184 -1.32 4.73 10.38
C PRO A 184 -2.32 4.35 11.45
N ILE A 185 -3.51 4.92 11.35
CA ILE A 185 -4.64 4.48 12.17
C ILE A 185 -5.19 3.21 11.55
N SER A 186 -5.12 2.11 12.30
CA SER A 186 -5.64 0.83 11.85
C SER A 186 -7.12 0.66 12.17
N THR A 187 -7.79 -0.12 11.34
CA THR A 187 -9.15 -0.57 11.58
C THR A 187 -9.16 -1.96 12.22
N GLU A 188 -10.34 -2.41 12.61
CA GLU A 188 -10.66 -3.77 13.01
C GLU A 188 -11.82 -4.27 12.18
N PHE A 189 -11.76 -5.52 11.76
CA PHE A 189 -12.88 -6.21 11.13
C PHE A 189 -13.83 -6.74 12.21
N VAL A 190 -15.12 -6.48 12.03
CA VAL A 190 -16.21 -6.97 12.89
C VAL A 190 -17.17 -7.78 12.06
N GLY A 191 -17.28 -9.05 12.36
CA GLY A 191 -18.11 -10.03 11.68
C GLY A 191 -17.63 -11.43 12.01
N ASP A 192 -18.40 -12.44 11.64
CA ASP A 192 -17.98 -13.84 11.74
C ASP A 192 -16.95 -14.09 10.63
N GLY A 193 -15.73 -13.62 10.89
CA GLY A 193 -14.67 -13.46 9.89
C GLY A 193 -14.32 -14.75 9.16
N THR A 194 -13.45 -14.55 8.20
CA THR A 194 -12.77 -15.61 7.46
C THR A 194 -12.35 -16.75 8.37
N THR A 195 -12.75 -17.96 8.02
CA THR A 195 -12.35 -19.16 8.75
C THR A 195 -10.83 -19.20 8.80
N LYS A 196 -10.25 -19.21 9.99
CA LYS A 196 -8.80 -19.28 10.16
C LYS A 196 -8.33 -20.62 9.60
N ALA A 197 -7.51 -20.58 8.58
CA ALA A 197 -6.85 -21.78 8.09
C ALA A 197 -5.94 -22.34 9.19
N ARG A 198 -6.11 -23.60 9.53
CA ARG A 198 -5.13 -24.30 10.35
C ARG A 198 -4.02 -24.80 9.42
N LYS A 199 -2.88 -24.18 9.53
CA LYS A 199 -1.64 -24.61 8.89
C LYS A 199 -0.70 -25.04 9.99
N THR A 200 -0.14 -26.23 9.87
CA THR A 200 1.04 -26.58 10.66
C THR A 200 2.27 -26.25 9.81
N LEU A 201 3.18 -25.43 10.32
CA LEU A 201 4.46 -25.15 9.66
C LEU A 201 5.27 -26.44 9.42
N THR A 202 5.07 -27.46 10.27
CA THR A 202 5.74 -28.77 10.20
C THR A 202 5.18 -29.67 9.09
N ASP A 203 3.87 -29.69 8.93
CA ASP A 203 3.22 -30.68 8.06
C ASP A 203 2.77 -30.09 6.73
N LYS A 204 2.84 -28.74 6.59
CA LYS A 204 2.39 -28.00 5.40
C LYS A 204 0.99 -28.43 4.94
N VAL A 205 0.10 -28.71 5.89
CA VAL A 205 -1.26 -29.17 5.65
C VAL A 205 -2.23 -28.01 5.82
N TRP A 206 -3.12 -27.84 4.86
CA TRP A 206 -4.26 -26.93 4.94
C TRP A 206 -5.50 -27.76 5.28
N GLU A 207 -6.28 -27.33 6.27
CA GLU A 207 -7.67 -27.74 6.40
C GLU A 207 -8.50 -26.97 5.36
N ASP A 208 -9.67 -27.48 4.99
CA ASP A 208 -10.58 -26.83 4.06
C ASP A 208 -10.80 -25.38 4.47
N PHE A 209 -10.43 -24.50 3.54
CA PHE A 209 -10.35 -23.09 3.78
C PHE A 209 -11.27 -22.34 2.82
N GLU A 210 -12.18 -21.59 3.36
CA GLU A 210 -13.11 -20.75 2.60
C GLU A 210 -12.95 -19.29 3.00
N LEU A 211 -12.22 -18.53 2.22
CA LEU A 211 -11.93 -17.10 2.41
C LEU A 211 -13.18 -16.24 2.49
N TYR A 212 -14.24 -16.67 1.84
CA TYR A 212 -15.47 -15.91 1.74
C TYR A 212 -16.45 -16.22 2.87
N ARG A 213 -16.15 -17.24 3.66
CA ARG A 213 -17.02 -17.66 4.76
C ARG A 213 -16.95 -16.66 5.90
N GLY A 214 -18.11 -16.10 6.26
CA GLY A 214 -18.25 -15.17 7.36
C GLY A 214 -18.24 -13.69 6.99
N VAL A 215 -17.91 -13.30 5.75
CA VAL A 215 -18.16 -11.94 5.30
C VAL A 215 -19.61 -11.85 4.84
N THR A 216 -20.44 -11.26 5.70
CA THR A 216 -21.88 -11.09 5.50
C THR A 216 -22.23 -9.62 5.27
N ARG A 217 -23.51 -9.33 5.03
CA ARG A 217 -23.99 -7.94 4.94
C ARG A 217 -23.76 -7.14 6.22
N ASP A 218 -23.77 -7.81 7.37
CA ASP A 218 -23.59 -7.19 8.68
C ASP A 218 -22.11 -7.00 9.06
N SER A 219 -21.20 -7.57 8.26
CA SER A 219 -19.77 -7.38 8.46
C SER A 219 -19.38 -5.92 8.20
N ARG A 220 -18.56 -5.38 9.07
CA ARG A 220 -18.13 -3.97 9.03
C ARG A 220 -16.70 -3.80 9.52
N PHE A 221 -16.15 -2.66 9.20
CA PHE A 221 -14.88 -2.20 9.78
C PHE A 221 -15.16 -1.12 10.84
N ARG A 222 -14.27 -1.02 11.80
CA ARG A 222 -14.29 0.02 12.83
C ARG A 222 -12.87 0.43 13.19
N LEU A 223 -12.71 1.54 13.87
CA LEU A 223 -11.38 1.92 14.39
C LEU A 223 -11.03 1.06 15.62
N GLY A 224 -9.83 0.48 15.63
CA GLY A 224 -9.39 -0.49 16.63
C GLY A 224 -9.33 0.01 18.07
N THR A 225 -9.16 1.30 18.28
CA THR A 225 -8.95 1.89 19.61
C THR A 225 -10.08 2.78 20.12
N ILE A 226 -11.14 3.01 19.34
CA ILE A 226 -12.20 3.99 19.66
C ILE A 226 -13.47 3.33 20.22
N ASN A 227 -13.47 2.04 20.41
CA ASN A 227 -14.70 1.26 20.52
C ASN A 227 -15.27 1.00 21.91
N GLU A 228 -14.68 1.49 22.96
CA GLU A 228 -15.27 1.34 24.29
C GLU A 228 -15.99 2.60 24.81
N ALA A 229 -16.32 3.50 23.92
CA ALA A 229 -17.32 4.52 24.25
C ALA A 229 -18.70 3.83 24.25
N GLY A 230 -19.05 3.20 25.35
CA GLY A 230 -20.37 2.63 25.54
C GLY A 230 -21.49 3.68 25.29
N PRO A 231 -22.74 3.26 25.13
CA PRO A 231 -23.86 4.13 24.77
C PRO A 231 -24.10 5.33 25.72
N SER A 232 -23.32 5.45 26.78
CA SER A 232 -23.36 6.55 27.74
C SER A 232 -22.43 7.73 27.41
N LEU A 233 -21.62 7.68 26.35
CA LEU A 233 -20.74 8.79 25.95
C LEU A 233 -21.49 9.71 24.99
N THR A 234 -22.09 10.76 25.48
CA THR A 234 -22.65 11.85 24.67
C THR A 234 -21.53 12.83 24.25
N LEU A 235 -21.73 13.56 23.14
CA LEU A 235 -20.83 14.63 22.70
C LEU A 235 -20.54 15.64 23.81
N ASP A 236 -21.54 16.01 24.61
CA ASP A 236 -21.40 16.93 25.76
C ASP A 236 -20.48 16.38 26.87
N ARG A 237 -20.44 15.07 27.07
CA ARG A 237 -19.51 14.44 28.02
C ARG A 237 -18.11 14.38 27.51
N LEU A 238 -17.96 14.21 26.20
CA LEU A 238 -16.69 14.26 25.53
C LEU A 238 -16.09 15.66 25.53
N ASP A 239 -16.90 16.68 25.23
CA ASP A 239 -16.45 18.08 25.24
C ASP A 239 -16.11 18.54 26.67
N ARG A 240 -16.83 18.11 27.69
CA ARG A 240 -16.47 18.36 29.09
C ARG A 240 -15.18 17.66 29.52
N ARG A 241 -14.95 16.41 29.09
CA ARG A 241 -13.69 15.70 29.35
C ARG A 241 -12.52 16.33 28.60
N ARG A 242 -12.75 16.80 27.38
CA ARG A 242 -11.78 17.55 26.60
C ARG A 242 -11.41 18.87 27.28
N SER A 243 -12.38 19.66 27.69
CA SER A 243 -12.15 20.91 28.41
C SER A 243 -11.37 20.70 29.73
N LEU A 244 -11.69 19.63 30.48
CA LEU A 244 -10.98 19.28 31.71
C LEU A 244 -9.54 18.82 31.42
N LEU A 245 -9.32 18.03 30.37
CA LEU A 245 -8.01 17.61 29.92
C LEU A 245 -7.18 18.81 29.44
N GLU A 246 -7.78 19.72 28.68
CA GLU A 246 -7.11 20.95 28.21
C GLU A 246 -6.72 21.86 29.40
N GLN A 247 -7.50 21.94 30.43
CA GLN A 247 -7.16 22.65 31.67
C GLN A 247 -6.04 21.96 32.46
N LEU A 248 -6.09 20.64 32.60
CA LEU A 248 -5.02 19.87 33.25
C LEU A 248 -3.73 19.88 32.45
N GLU A 249 -3.82 19.86 31.13
CA GLU A 249 -2.67 19.92 30.22
C GLU A 249 -2.08 21.33 30.11
N SER A 250 -2.87 22.41 30.35
CA SER A 250 -2.32 23.76 30.46
C SER A 250 -1.42 23.91 31.68
N VAL A 251 -1.79 23.30 32.80
CA VAL A 251 -0.96 23.29 34.01
C VAL A 251 0.27 22.39 33.86
N ARG A 252 0.17 21.32 33.06
CA ARG A 252 1.27 20.40 32.80
C ARG A 252 2.23 20.89 31.71
N ARG A 253 1.76 21.67 30.74
CA ARG A 253 2.57 22.29 29.67
C ARG A 253 3.62 23.26 30.19
N ASP A 254 3.40 23.86 31.32
CA ASP A 254 4.40 24.72 31.97
C ASP A 254 5.53 23.92 32.65
N ALA A 255 5.33 22.60 32.86
CA ALA A 255 6.29 21.73 33.51
C ALA A 255 7.09 20.81 32.54
N ASP A 256 6.55 20.47 31.38
CA ASP A 256 7.15 19.46 30.47
C ASP A 256 7.32 20.01 29.03
N ARG A 257 8.30 20.88 28.81
CA ARG A 257 8.70 21.38 27.49
C ARG A 257 9.56 20.41 26.67
N GLU A 258 9.52 19.13 26.94
CA GLU A 258 10.31 18.13 26.22
C GLU A 258 9.49 17.14 25.39
N ALA A 259 9.86 17.02 24.19
CA ALA A 259 9.57 16.25 22.94
C ALA A 259 8.67 14.98 22.96
N SER A 260 8.29 14.38 24.08
CA SER A 260 7.46 13.15 24.10
C SER A 260 5.94 13.40 24.23
N ALA A 261 5.53 14.57 24.70
CA ALA A 261 4.13 14.92 24.90
C ALA A 261 3.36 15.13 23.58
N SER A 262 4.03 15.59 22.52
CA SER A 262 3.39 15.95 21.24
C SER A 262 2.76 14.75 20.49
N GLY A 263 3.30 13.55 20.66
CA GLY A 263 2.79 12.35 19.98
C GLY A 263 1.46 11.84 20.57
N ILE A 264 1.37 11.80 21.86
CA ILE A 264 0.15 11.37 22.58
C ILE A 264 -0.96 12.39 22.36
N ASP A 265 -0.64 13.68 22.39
CA ASP A 265 -1.60 14.76 22.16
C ASP A 265 -2.15 14.74 20.73
N ARG A 266 -1.32 14.42 19.74
CA ARG A 266 -1.78 14.26 18.35
C ARG A 266 -2.75 13.10 18.19
N GLN A 267 -2.43 11.92 18.76
CA GLN A 267 -3.30 10.75 18.70
C GLN A 267 -4.64 11.00 19.42
N ARG A 268 -4.61 11.62 20.60
CA ARG A 268 -5.83 12.01 21.34
C ARG A 268 -6.66 13.02 20.56
N ALA A 269 -6.03 14.05 20.05
CA ALA A 269 -6.71 15.07 19.25
C ALA A 269 -7.36 14.47 18.00
N MET A 270 -6.68 13.53 17.33
CA MET A 270 -7.24 12.80 16.21
C MET A 270 -8.43 11.94 16.64
N ALA A 271 -8.33 11.21 17.76
CA ALA A 271 -9.44 10.41 18.29
C ALA A 271 -10.69 11.26 18.54
N TYR A 272 -10.56 12.44 19.15
CA TYR A 272 -11.69 13.35 19.35
C TYR A 272 -12.30 13.86 18.04
N THR A 273 -11.45 14.20 17.05
CA THR A 273 -11.93 14.63 15.74
C THR A 273 -12.75 13.54 15.05
N LEU A 274 -12.27 12.28 15.12
CA LEU A 274 -12.92 11.13 14.52
C LEU A 274 -14.28 10.82 15.17
N MET A 275 -14.37 10.95 16.50
CA MET A 275 -15.64 10.75 17.22
C MET A 275 -16.66 11.81 16.85
N GLY A 276 -16.24 13.05 16.56
CA GLY A 276 -17.11 14.16 16.15
C GLY A 276 -17.51 14.13 14.66
N SER A 277 -16.69 13.56 13.78
CA SER A 277 -16.95 13.59 12.34
C SER A 277 -18.06 12.62 11.93
N LYS A 278 -19.22 13.16 11.53
CA LYS A 278 -20.31 12.38 10.95
C LYS A 278 -19.88 11.73 9.63
N ARG A 279 -19.21 12.50 8.76
CA ARG A 279 -18.73 12.05 7.44
C ARG A 279 -17.79 10.86 7.54
N PHE A 280 -16.89 10.87 8.53
CA PHE A 280 -15.98 9.77 8.78
C PHE A 280 -16.72 8.51 9.24
N ARG A 281 -17.67 8.63 10.19
CA ARG A 281 -18.44 7.47 10.64
C ARG A 281 -19.29 6.86 9.54
N GLU A 282 -19.92 7.69 8.70
CA GLU A 282 -20.71 7.23 7.55
C GLU A 282 -19.87 6.48 6.51
N ALA A 283 -18.57 6.78 6.39
CA ALA A 283 -17.67 6.04 5.49
C ALA A 283 -17.53 4.55 5.88
N PHE A 284 -17.68 4.21 7.15
CA PHE A 284 -17.65 2.82 7.63
C PHE A 284 -19.00 2.10 7.54
N ASP A 285 -20.08 2.82 7.26
CA ASP A 285 -21.41 2.22 7.10
C ASP A 285 -21.56 1.57 5.72
N LEU A 286 -21.07 0.33 5.59
CA LEU A 286 -21.23 -0.47 4.38
C LEU A 286 -22.67 -0.86 4.10
N GLY A 287 -23.56 -0.80 5.10
CA GLY A 287 -24.99 -1.04 4.94
C GLY A 287 -25.69 0.02 4.08
N ALA A 288 -25.09 1.21 3.97
CA ALA A 288 -25.59 2.27 3.09
C ALA A 288 -25.29 1.99 1.58
N GLU A 289 -24.40 1.04 1.27
CA GLU A 289 -24.11 0.67 -0.12
C GLU A 289 -25.10 -0.38 -0.65
N PRO A 290 -25.58 -0.21 -1.90
CA PRO A 290 -26.37 -1.24 -2.56
C PRO A 290 -25.63 -2.57 -2.67
N ASP A 291 -26.37 -3.69 -2.67
CA ASP A 291 -25.78 -5.02 -2.86
C ASP A 291 -24.99 -5.15 -4.15
N SER A 292 -25.45 -4.50 -5.22
CA SER A 292 -24.74 -4.49 -6.50
C SER A 292 -23.32 -3.92 -6.37
N ILE A 293 -23.14 -2.87 -5.58
CA ILE A 293 -21.83 -2.27 -5.32
C ILE A 293 -21.02 -3.18 -4.41
N ARG A 294 -21.58 -3.70 -3.32
CA ARG A 294 -20.86 -4.62 -2.43
C ARG A 294 -20.37 -5.88 -3.17
N ASN A 295 -21.23 -6.44 -4.03
CA ASN A 295 -20.89 -7.58 -4.87
C ASN A 295 -19.90 -7.25 -5.99
N LEU A 296 -19.87 -6.00 -6.47
CA LEU A 296 -18.88 -5.53 -7.44
C LEU A 296 -17.45 -5.70 -6.93
N TYR A 297 -17.22 -5.40 -5.64
CA TYR A 297 -15.94 -5.58 -4.95
C TYR A 297 -15.70 -7.02 -4.47
N GLY A 298 -16.73 -7.85 -4.50
CA GLY A 298 -16.73 -9.18 -3.88
C GLY A 298 -17.02 -9.15 -2.38
N MET A 299 -17.81 -10.14 -1.91
CA MET A 299 -18.11 -10.34 -0.49
C MET A 299 -16.96 -11.06 0.20
N THR A 300 -15.76 -10.50 0.09
CA THR A 300 -14.51 -10.96 0.70
C THR A 300 -14.01 -9.92 1.69
N LEU A 301 -13.14 -10.31 2.60
CA LEU A 301 -12.52 -9.39 3.56
C LEU A 301 -11.85 -8.21 2.84
N PHE A 302 -11.02 -8.51 1.83
CA PHE A 302 -10.24 -7.49 1.12
C PHE A 302 -11.09 -6.68 0.15
N GLY A 303 -12.10 -7.30 -0.47
CA GLY A 303 -13.08 -6.59 -1.30
C GLY A 303 -13.86 -5.55 -0.51
N GLN A 304 -14.37 -5.91 0.66
CA GLN A 304 -15.09 -4.98 1.52
C GLN A 304 -14.15 -3.95 2.17
N ALA A 305 -12.88 -4.30 2.42
CA ALA A 305 -11.85 -3.34 2.85
C ALA A 305 -11.54 -2.30 1.76
N ALA A 306 -11.43 -2.73 0.50
CA ALA A 306 -11.25 -1.83 -0.64
C ALA A 306 -12.47 -0.90 -0.86
N LEU A 307 -13.68 -1.42 -0.69
CA LEU A 307 -14.90 -0.62 -0.70
C LEU A 307 -14.90 0.43 0.41
N THR A 308 -14.48 0.05 1.63
CA THR A 308 -14.34 0.99 2.74
C THR A 308 -13.28 2.06 2.44
N ALA A 309 -12.15 1.68 1.82
CA ALA A 309 -11.13 2.63 1.39
C ALA A 309 -11.67 3.65 0.38
N ARG A 310 -12.48 3.21 -0.61
CA ARG A 310 -13.15 4.13 -1.55
C ARG A 310 -14.07 5.11 -0.82
N ARG A 311 -14.89 4.63 0.11
CA ARG A 311 -15.78 5.50 0.92
C ARG A 311 -15.01 6.50 1.77
N LEU A 312 -13.85 6.08 2.31
CA LEU A 312 -12.95 6.96 3.03
C LEU A 312 -12.31 8.03 2.13
N VAL A 313 -12.02 7.70 0.86
CA VAL A 313 -11.59 8.69 -0.15
C VAL A 313 -12.70 9.73 -0.37
N GLU A 314 -13.95 9.32 -0.58
CA GLU A 314 -15.10 10.22 -0.71
C GLU A 314 -15.27 11.12 0.54
N ALA A 315 -14.94 10.59 1.71
CA ALA A 315 -14.95 11.35 2.95
C ALA A 315 -13.76 12.32 3.11
N GLY A 316 -12.75 12.27 2.23
CA GLY A 316 -11.57 13.12 2.24
C GLY A 316 -10.30 12.46 2.82
N GLY A 317 -10.29 11.13 2.92
CA GLY A 317 -9.09 10.36 3.28
C GLY A 317 -7.96 10.57 2.26
N ARG A 318 -6.73 10.66 2.72
CA ARG A 318 -5.58 11.05 1.89
C ARG A 318 -4.76 9.84 1.42
N PHE A 319 -4.44 8.93 2.34
CA PHE A 319 -3.67 7.72 2.06
C PHE A 319 -4.30 6.51 2.75
N LEU A 320 -4.91 5.65 1.96
CA LEU A 320 -5.66 4.49 2.42
C LEU A 320 -4.91 3.24 2.00
N SER A 321 -4.54 2.41 2.96
CA SER A 321 -3.78 1.19 2.68
C SER A 321 -4.64 -0.02 2.97
N VAL A 322 -4.87 -0.84 1.97
CA VAL A 322 -5.51 -2.15 2.10
C VAL A 322 -4.41 -3.19 2.00
N PHE A 323 -4.02 -3.75 3.14
CA PHE A 323 -3.04 -4.82 3.20
C PHE A 323 -3.74 -6.17 3.09
N TRP A 324 -3.46 -6.89 2.02
CA TRP A 324 -3.80 -8.30 1.93
C TRP A 324 -2.81 -9.08 2.78
N ASP A 325 -2.96 -8.93 4.08
CA ASP A 325 -2.06 -9.49 5.08
C ASP A 325 -2.44 -10.94 5.41
N GLU A 326 -1.50 -11.64 5.99
CA GLU A 326 -1.74 -12.97 6.53
C GLU A 326 -2.60 -12.91 7.80
N TYR A 327 -3.42 -13.92 7.98
CA TYR A 327 -4.22 -14.10 9.19
C TYR A 327 -4.18 -15.58 9.61
N GLY A 328 -4.21 -15.83 10.92
CA GLY A 328 -3.92 -17.15 11.45
C GLY A 328 -2.44 -17.49 11.29
N LEU A 329 -2.13 -18.59 10.61
CA LEU A 329 -0.76 -19.05 10.38
C LEU A 329 -0.16 -18.47 9.10
N ALA A 330 1.17 -18.48 9.02
CA ALA A 330 1.93 -18.06 7.85
C ALA A 330 1.48 -18.74 6.55
N GLY A 331 1.53 -17.99 5.46
CA GLY A 331 1.19 -18.46 4.13
C GLY A 331 -0.30 -18.35 3.78
N THR A 332 -1.12 -17.65 4.56
CA THR A 332 -2.51 -17.32 4.19
C THR A 332 -2.59 -16.11 3.26
N GLY A 333 -1.52 -15.37 3.07
CA GLY A 333 -1.36 -14.33 2.04
C GLY A 333 -0.83 -14.91 0.73
N TRP A 334 -0.09 -14.08 0.00
CA TRP A 334 0.49 -14.44 -1.31
C TRP A 334 1.80 -15.23 -1.21
N ASP A 335 2.25 -15.60 -0.01
CA ASP A 335 3.45 -16.38 0.23
C ASP A 335 3.22 -17.89 -0.06
N THR A 336 3.27 -18.25 -1.34
CA THR A 336 2.85 -19.56 -1.85
C THR A 336 4.02 -20.51 -2.09
N HIS A 337 4.79 -20.83 -1.05
CA HIS A 337 5.87 -21.81 -1.11
C HIS A 337 5.38 -23.25 -1.36
N TRP A 338 4.10 -23.53 -1.11
CA TRP A 338 3.41 -24.79 -1.34
C TRP A 338 1.91 -24.55 -1.52
N ASP A 339 1.20 -25.55 -2.01
CA ASP A 339 -0.21 -25.43 -2.41
C ASP A 339 -0.46 -24.16 -3.25
N HIS A 340 0.51 -23.82 -4.10
CA HIS A 340 0.51 -22.61 -4.91
C HIS A 340 -0.73 -22.57 -5.81
N TYR A 341 -0.94 -23.61 -6.62
CA TYR A 341 -2.06 -23.62 -7.57
C TYR A 341 -3.44 -23.71 -6.92
N PRO A 342 -3.68 -24.58 -5.93
CA PRO A 342 -4.95 -24.57 -5.22
C PRO A 342 -5.28 -23.17 -4.67
N ARG A 343 -4.33 -22.51 -4.04
CA ARG A 343 -4.54 -21.18 -3.45
C ARG A 343 -4.72 -20.09 -4.50
N MET A 344 -3.91 -20.12 -5.55
CA MET A 344 -4.04 -19.16 -6.64
C MET A 344 -5.40 -19.29 -7.33
N ARG A 345 -5.87 -20.54 -7.57
CA ARG A 345 -7.11 -20.84 -8.29
C ARG A 345 -8.36 -20.55 -7.48
N ASP A 346 -8.36 -20.98 -6.22
CA ASP A 346 -9.57 -21.00 -5.43
C ASP A 346 -9.78 -19.74 -4.59
N GLU A 347 -8.69 -18.96 -4.36
CA GLU A 347 -8.68 -17.88 -3.40
C GLU A 347 -8.10 -16.58 -3.96
N LEU A 348 -6.78 -16.57 -4.26
CA LEU A 348 -6.02 -15.35 -4.40
C LEU A 348 -6.36 -14.60 -5.70
N LEU A 349 -6.35 -15.30 -6.84
CA LEU A 349 -6.63 -14.67 -8.13
C LEU A 349 -8.09 -14.26 -8.28
N PRO A 350 -9.10 -15.10 -7.96
CA PRO A 350 -10.49 -14.67 -7.99
C PRO A 350 -10.77 -13.50 -7.04
N GLY A 351 -10.18 -13.50 -5.87
CA GLY A 351 -10.27 -12.42 -4.90
C GLY A 351 -9.67 -11.12 -5.42
N LEU A 352 -8.49 -11.18 -6.01
CA LEU A 352 -7.83 -10.01 -6.63
C LEU A 352 -8.63 -9.49 -7.83
N ASP A 353 -9.11 -10.37 -8.69
CA ASP A 353 -9.85 -10.01 -9.89
C ASP A 353 -11.11 -9.20 -9.54
N VAL A 354 -11.90 -9.65 -8.57
CA VAL A 354 -13.11 -8.91 -8.15
C VAL A 354 -12.79 -7.65 -7.37
N THR A 355 -11.80 -7.68 -6.47
CA THR A 355 -11.46 -6.55 -5.60
C THR A 355 -10.90 -5.38 -6.40
N LEU A 356 -9.84 -5.61 -7.17
CA LEU A 356 -9.16 -4.54 -7.90
C LEU A 356 -10.02 -4.04 -9.07
N SER A 357 -10.69 -4.94 -9.82
CA SER A 357 -11.60 -4.50 -10.89
C SER A 357 -12.79 -3.72 -10.34
N GLY A 358 -13.37 -4.17 -9.24
CA GLY A 358 -14.48 -3.49 -8.58
C GLY A 358 -14.10 -2.08 -8.14
N LEU A 359 -12.93 -1.95 -7.51
CA LEU A 359 -12.39 -0.65 -7.08
C LEU A 359 -12.21 0.31 -8.26
N LEU A 360 -11.54 -0.13 -9.33
CA LEU A 360 -11.25 0.71 -10.48
C LEU A 360 -12.53 1.11 -11.24
N ILE A 361 -13.47 0.18 -11.42
CA ILE A 361 -14.75 0.46 -12.08
C ILE A 361 -15.58 1.46 -11.27
N ASP A 362 -15.70 1.28 -9.97
CA ASP A 362 -16.51 2.14 -9.10
C ASP A 362 -15.90 3.56 -8.99
N LEU A 363 -14.57 3.67 -8.85
CA LEU A 363 -13.89 4.97 -8.88
C LEU A 363 -14.07 5.70 -10.22
N ASP A 364 -13.96 4.98 -11.35
CA ASP A 364 -14.13 5.56 -12.68
C ASP A 364 -15.58 6.02 -12.90
N GLN A 365 -16.57 5.20 -12.56
CA GLN A 365 -17.99 5.54 -12.67
C GLN A 365 -18.41 6.74 -11.82
N ARG A 366 -17.72 6.96 -10.69
CA ARG A 366 -17.96 8.10 -9.79
C ARG A 366 -17.16 9.34 -10.18
N GLY A 367 -16.31 9.28 -11.19
CA GLY A 367 -15.39 10.36 -11.56
C GLY A 367 -14.29 10.61 -10.53
N LEU A 368 -14.04 9.65 -9.65
CA LEU A 368 -13.02 9.75 -8.61
C LEU A 368 -11.65 9.26 -9.07
N LEU A 369 -11.60 8.43 -10.12
CA LEU A 369 -10.35 7.80 -10.56
C LEU A 369 -9.32 8.82 -11.03
N ASP A 370 -9.74 9.91 -11.67
CA ASP A 370 -8.81 10.94 -12.16
C ASP A 370 -8.04 11.66 -11.04
N GLU A 371 -8.58 11.69 -9.82
CA GLU A 371 -8.00 12.35 -8.65
C GLU A 371 -7.55 11.34 -7.56
N THR A 372 -7.78 10.04 -7.78
CA THR A 372 -7.41 8.98 -6.84
C THR A 372 -6.36 8.07 -7.49
N LEU A 373 -5.16 8.10 -6.96
CA LEU A 373 -4.12 7.16 -7.35
C LEU A 373 -4.39 5.79 -6.72
N VAL A 374 -4.54 4.77 -7.54
CA VAL A 374 -4.61 3.37 -7.10
C VAL A 374 -3.28 2.69 -7.43
N VAL A 375 -2.65 2.10 -6.43
CA VAL A 375 -1.39 1.36 -6.57
C VAL A 375 -1.60 -0.05 -6.04
N CYS A 376 -1.35 -1.06 -6.86
CA CYS A 376 -1.33 -2.46 -6.45
C CYS A 376 0.10 -2.97 -6.55
N LEU A 377 0.73 -3.25 -5.41
CA LEU A 377 2.12 -3.68 -5.33
C LEU A 377 2.35 -4.71 -4.23
N SER A 378 3.56 -5.22 -4.20
CA SER A 378 4.05 -6.18 -3.21
C SER A 378 5.53 -5.93 -2.93
N GLU A 379 6.09 -6.69 -1.99
CA GLU A 379 7.51 -6.62 -1.63
C GLU A 379 8.45 -7.18 -2.72
N HIS A 380 8.04 -8.22 -3.44
CA HIS A 380 8.80 -8.85 -4.54
C HIS A 380 7.88 -9.75 -5.39
N GLY A 381 8.41 -10.63 -6.22
CA GLY A 381 7.73 -11.66 -6.98
C GLY A 381 8.10 -13.06 -6.51
N ARG A 382 7.90 -14.06 -7.38
CA ARG A 382 8.16 -15.46 -7.09
C ARG A 382 9.13 -16.09 -8.11
N THR A 383 9.87 -17.14 -7.67
CA THR A 383 10.81 -17.83 -8.56
C THR A 383 10.14 -18.30 -9.84
N PRO A 384 10.79 -18.14 -11.00
CA PRO A 384 10.28 -18.65 -12.26
C PRO A 384 10.09 -20.17 -12.24
N LYS A 385 11.04 -20.91 -11.68
CA LYS A 385 10.96 -22.36 -11.57
C LYS A 385 10.06 -22.78 -10.42
N LEU A 386 9.13 -23.67 -10.73
CA LEU A 386 8.27 -24.34 -9.75
C LEU A 386 9.06 -25.31 -8.89
N ASP A 387 8.73 -25.36 -7.63
CA ASP A 387 9.10 -26.41 -6.71
C ASP A 387 8.19 -27.64 -6.91
N ASN A 388 8.71 -28.85 -6.65
CA ASN A 388 7.97 -30.10 -6.71
C ASN A 388 7.13 -30.36 -5.43
N SER A 389 6.91 -29.36 -4.60
CA SER A 389 6.04 -29.46 -3.44
C SER A 389 4.60 -29.78 -3.84
N ARG A 390 3.83 -30.34 -2.92
CA ARG A 390 2.41 -30.60 -3.14
C ARG A 390 1.68 -29.32 -3.58
N GLY A 391 0.90 -29.40 -4.65
CA GLY A 391 0.18 -28.26 -5.21
C GLY A 391 1.08 -27.22 -5.89
N GLY A 392 2.37 -27.54 -6.10
CA GLY A 392 3.37 -26.61 -6.58
C GLY A 392 3.80 -25.61 -5.51
N GLY A 393 4.91 -24.94 -5.75
CA GLY A 393 5.43 -23.86 -4.90
C GLY A 393 6.35 -22.95 -5.69
N ARG A 394 6.45 -21.71 -5.23
CA ARG A 394 7.43 -20.75 -5.74
C ARG A 394 8.05 -20.00 -4.58
N ASP A 395 9.37 -19.92 -4.56
CA ASP A 395 10.13 -19.19 -3.56
C ASP A 395 10.20 -17.69 -3.85
N HIS A 396 10.86 -16.94 -2.99
CA HIS A 396 11.02 -15.49 -3.13
C HIS A 396 11.88 -15.12 -4.34
N TRP A 397 11.46 -14.09 -5.09
CA TRP A 397 12.17 -13.60 -6.25
C TRP A 397 12.01 -12.10 -6.43
N SER A 398 13.03 -11.35 -6.05
CA SER A 398 13.00 -9.88 -6.14
C SER A 398 13.60 -9.31 -7.43
N ARG A 399 14.15 -10.18 -8.27
CA ARG A 399 14.85 -9.74 -9.51
C ARG A 399 13.89 -9.31 -10.62
N CYS A 400 12.64 -9.80 -10.59
CA CYS A 400 11.62 -9.38 -11.55
C CYS A 400 10.23 -9.62 -10.99
N TYR A 401 9.37 -8.58 -10.98
CA TYR A 401 7.96 -8.69 -10.59
C TYR A 401 7.14 -7.54 -11.15
N SER A 402 5.81 -7.60 -10.98
CA SER A 402 4.88 -6.64 -11.56
C SER A 402 4.23 -5.75 -10.51
N VAL A 403 4.02 -4.49 -10.89
CA VAL A 403 3.26 -3.48 -10.12
C VAL A 403 2.24 -2.85 -11.04
N LEU A 404 1.06 -2.54 -10.52
CA LEU A 404 0.00 -1.86 -11.25
C LEU A 404 -0.25 -0.49 -10.64
N MET A 405 -0.49 0.49 -11.51
CA MET A 405 -0.88 1.84 -11.13
C MET A 405 -2.04 2.32 -12.00
N ALA A 406 -2.98 3.06 -11.42
CA ALA A 406 -4.11 3.61 -12.14
C ALA A 406 -4.59 4.92 -11.52
N GLY A 407 -5.21 5.78 -12.32
CA GLY A 407 -5.80 7.04 -11.85
C GLY A 407 -4.79 8.05 -11.31
N GLY A 408 -5.27 9.14 -10.73
CA GLY A 408 -4.46 10.17 -10.06
C GLY A 408 -3.33 10.76 -10.90
N GLY A 409 -3.45 10.76 -12.23
CA GLY A 409 -2.41 11.25 -13.14
C GLY A 409 -1.55 10.15 -13.78
N ILE A 410 -1.86 8.89 -13.55
CA ILE A 410 -1.22 7.77 -14.24
C ILE A 410 -1.73 7.68 -15.68
N ALA A 411 -0.82 7.44 -16.63
CA ALA A 411 -1.14 7.15 -18.01
C ALA A 411 -1.96 5.86 -18.10
N ARG A 412 -2.92 5.82 -19.03
CA ARG A 412 -3.84 4.69 -19.19
C ARG A 412 -3.32 3.69 -20.21
N GLY A 413 -3.50 2.39 -19.97
CA GLY A 413 -3.22 1.32 -20.92
C GLY A 413 -1.74 1.15 -21.26
N GLN A 414 -0.82 1.53 -20.38
CA GLN A 414 0.61 1.40 -20.61
C GLN A 414 1.17 0.09 -20.08
N VAL A 415 2.16 -0.43 -20.77
CA VAL A 415 2.99 -1.54 -20.29
C VAL A 415 4.42 -1.07 -20.28
N ILE A 416 5.01 -0.97 -19.10
CA ILE A 416 6.37 -0.46 -18.89
C ILE A 416 7.30 -1.62 -18.56
N GLY A 417 8.38 -1.70 -19.33
CA GLY A 417 9.40 -2.71 -19.21
C GLY A 417 8.98 -4.08 -19.72
N ARG A 418 9.97 -4.93 -19.86
CA ARG A 418 9.81 -6.31 -20.31
C ARG A 418 10.79 -7.21 -19.57
N SER A 419 10.29 -8.36 -19.14
CA SER A 419 11.09 -9.44 -18.59
C SER A 419 11.59 -10.39 -19.69
N ASP A 420 12.52 -11.25 -19.33
CA ASP A 420 13.00 -12.33 -20.19
C ASP A 420 11.94 -13.41 -20.48
N ALA A 421 12.32 -14.44 -21.24
CA ALA A 421 11.42 -15.50 -21.67
C ALA A 421 10.82 -16.34 -20.52
N ILE A 422 11.37 -16.24 -19.33
CA ILE A 422 10.93 -16.99 -18.14
C ILE A 422 10.51 -16.09 -16.98
N ALA A 423 10.38 -14.79 -17.19
CA ALA A 423 10.05 -13.79 -16.17
C ALA A 423 11.03 -13.77 -14.98
N SER A 424 12.31 -14.05 -15.25
CA SER A 424 13.39 -14.08 -14.25
C SER A 424 14.01 -12.71 -14.02
N ASP A 425 14.31 -12.00 -15.10
CA ASP A 425 15.04 -10.75 -15.07
C ASP A 425 14.45 -9.72 -16.04
N PRO A 426 14.50 -8.42 -15.72
CA PRO A 426 14.17 -7.36 -16.66
C PRO A 426 15.17 -7.31 -17.81
N VAL A 427 14.68 -7.31 -19.05
CA VAL A 427 15.49 -7.12 -20.27
C VAL A 427 15.31 -5.74 -20.89
N GLU A 428 14.22 -5.05 -20.54
CA GLU A 428 13.97 -3.66 -20.95
C GLU A 428 13.44 -2.85 -19.76
N ARG A 429 13.87 -1.59 -19.67
CA ARG A 429 13.39 -0.60 -18.69
C ARG A 429 13.23 -1.20 -17.29
N ARG A 430 14.33 -1.58 -16.67
CA ARG A 430 14.33 -1.96 -15.25
C ARG A 430 13.79 -0.80 -14.39
N VAL A 431 12.87 -1.09 -13.50
CA VAL A 431 12.28 -0.14 -12.55
C VAL A 431 12.62 -0.57 -11.13
N SER A 432 12.98 0.36 -10.28
CA SER A 432 13.21 0.12 -8.86
C SER A 432 12.00 0.53 -8.02
N PRO A 433 11.80 -0.03 -6.83
CA PRO A 433 10.81 0.47 -5.87
C PRO A 433 10.95 1.95 -5.54
N LYS A 434 12.18 2.49 -5.57
CA LYS A 434 12.44 3.92 -5.36
C LYS A 434 11.79 4.80 -6.41
N GLU A 435 11.86 4.39 -7.70
CA GLU A 435 11.20 5.12 -8.79
C GLU A 435 9.68 5.08 -8.67
N ILE A 436 9.12 3.95 -8.22
CA ILE A 436 7.68 3.83 -7.93
C ILE A 436 7.28 4.82 -6.84
N LEU A 437 8.01 4.85 -5.72
CA LEU A 437 7.74 5.76 -4.61
C LEU A 437 7.91 7.22 -5.00
N ALA A 438 8.97 7.56 -5.74
CA ALA A 438 9.18 8.91 -6.27
C ALA A 438 7.99 9.36 -7.13
N THR A 439 7.49 8.48 -8.00
CA THR A 439 6.31 8.72 -8.83
C THR A 439 5.04 8.92 -8.00
N ILE A 440 4.81 8.10 -6.98
CA ILE A 440 3.68 8.25 -6.06
C ILE A 440 3.75 9.60 -5.32
N TYR A 441 4.92 9.96 -4.76
CA TYR A 441 5.09 11.25 -4.08
C TYR A 441 4.84 12.43 -5.02
N HIS A 442 5.38 12.39 -6.23
CA HIS A 442 5.17 13.42 -7.25
C HIS A 442 3.68 13.61 -7.55
N LEU A 443 2.96 12.53 -7.83
CA LEU A 443 1.53 12.60 -8.10
C LEU A 443 0.72 13.10 -6.89
N LEU A 444 1.17 12.83 -5.67
CA LEU A 444 0.58 13.36 -4.44
C LEU A 444 1.01 14.81 -4.12
N GLY A 445 1.83 15.46 -4.94
CA GLY A 445 2.30 16.83 -4.74
C GLY A 445 3.36 16.98 -3.65
N ILE A 446 4.15 15.94 -3.46
CA ILE A 446 5.30 15.92 -2.54
C ILE A 446 6.56 15.90 -3.39
N ASP A 447 7.36 16.95 -3.27
CA ASP A 447 8.63 17.07 -3.97
C ASP A 447 9.62 16.02 -3.43
N ARG A 448 10.34 15.34 -4.32
CA ARG A 448 11.36 14.34 -3.96
C ARG A 448 12.51 14.91 -3.13
N ASP A 449 12.80 16.21 -3.29
CA ASP A 449 13.83 16.91 -2.54
C ASP A 449 13.35 17.35 -1.15
N THR A 450 12.13 16.96 -0.76
CA THR A 450 11.57 17.25 0.57
C THR A 450 12.44 16.63 1.65
N MET A 451 12.84 17.45 2.62
CA MET A 451 13.54 16.99 3.81
C MET A 451 12.53 16.73 4.93
N LEU A 452 12.62 15.53 5.50
CA LEU A 452 11.92 15.15 6.71
C LEU A 452 12.76 15.56 7.92
N THR A 453 12.16 15.64 9.10
CA THR A 453 12.88 15.93 10.34
C THR A 453 12.71 14.74 11.29
N ASP A 454 13.80 14.14 11.71
CA ASP A 454 13.77 13.07 12.70
C ASP A 454 13.48 13.59 14.12
N ARG A 455 13.41 12.67 15.09
CA ARG A 455 13.13 13.02 16.51
C ARG A 455 14.19 13.88 17.16
N GLN A 456 15.41 13.88 16.61
CA GLN A 456 16.54 14.68 17.08
C GLN A 456 16.65 16.03 16.35
N GLY A 457 15.70 16.34 15.45
CA GLY A 457 15.71 17.57 14.67
C GLY A 457 16.66 17.52 13.46
N ARG A 458 17.18 16.35 13.09
CA ARG A 458 18.11 16.21 11.95
C ARG A 458 17.32 16.13 10.64
N PRO A 459 17.79 16.83 9.59
CA PRO A 459 17.18 16.70 8.27
C PRO A 459 17.53 15.35 7.65
N MET A 460 16.48 14.65 7.17
CA MET A 460 16.57 13.35 6.52
C MET A 460 15.94 13.45 5.13
N PRO A 461 16.57 12.96 4.06
CA PRO A 461 15.97 13.02 2.73
C PRO A 461 14.72 12.14 2.67
N LEU A 462 13.74 12.58 1.90
CA LEU A 462 12.52 11.81 1.64
C LEU A 462 12.86 10.46 0.97
N LEU A 463 13.65 10.52 -0.07
CA LEU A 463 14.23 9.37 -0.78
C LEU A 463 15.71 9.68 -1.01
N ALA A 464 16.58 8.71 -0.70
CA ALA A 464 18.01 8.87 -0.93
C ALA A 464 18.35 8.98 -2.44
N GLU A 465 17.57 8.28 -3.28
CA GLU A 465 17.71 8.18 -4.74
C GLU A 465 16.36 7.80 -5.33
N GLY A 466 16.18 7.97 -6.62
CA GLY A 466 15.00 7.53 -7.39
C GLY A 466 14.51 8.63 -8.32
N ASP A 467 14.55 8.35 -9.61
CA ASP A 467 13.93 9.20 -10.61
C ASP A 467 12.44 8.87 -10.74
N LEU A 468 11.71 9.74 -11.40
CA LEU A 468 10.33 9.46 -11.76
C LEU A 468 10.28 8.38 -12.85
N ILE A 469 9.13 7.76 -13.02
CA ILE A 469 8.79 6.93 -14.17
C ILE A 469 7.95 7.79 -15.13
N PRO A 470 8.59 8.58 -16.02
CA PRO A 470 7.86 9.53 -16.87
C PRO A 470 6.84 8.83 -17.77
N GLU A 471 7.14 7.60 -18.19
CA GLU A 471 6.28 6.79 -19.04
C GLU A 471 4.97 6.39 -18.35
N ALA A 472 4.94 6.41 -17.01
CA ALA A 472 3.76 6.11 -16.22
C ALA A 472 2.88 7.34 -15.97
N ILE A 473 3.31 8.55 -16.29
CA ILE A 473 2.63 9.81 -15.97
C ILE A 473 1.94 10.35 -17.22
N ALA A 474 0.66 10.78 -17.06
CA ALA A 474 -0.17 11.31 -18.16
C ALA A 474 0.04 12.82 -18.39
#